data_b12223c87531b7263e077afb31d9285c
#
_entry.id   b12223c87531b7263e077afb31d9285c
#
_cell.length_a   1.000
_cell.length_b   1.000
_cell.length_c   1.000
_cell.angle_alpha   90.00
_cell.angle_beta   90.00
_cell.angle_gamma   90.00
#
_symmetry.space_group_name_H-M   'P 1'
#
loop_
_entity.id
_entity.type
_entity.pdbx_description
1 polymer ?
#
loop_
_entity_poly.entity_id
_entity_poly.type
_entity_poly.pdbx_seq_one_letter_code
_entity_poly.pdbx_strand_id
1 'polypeptide(L)'
;TIPEISMNISLSGKNRFQTGNEYNEYSISRSTTGASIGFTPFPSWWSDAGYKTSLKNNAIKSMVEQQYSNVFHETIGTLTKQSIESIEKFRIALENVVPLTTTFSTSSLSQDLKKIAELISVRSFLGASRQIYYVTYGGWDHHDNVIGNQNAMLPVLSNAMAEFNDAMNEIGQHDNVVTFTI
;
A
#
# COMPACT_ATOMS: atom_id res chain seq x y z
N THR A 1 13.08 -17.26 -8.84
CA THR A 1 11.66 -16.80 -8.83
C THR A 1 11.66 -15.44 -8.15
N ILE A 2 11.25 -14.41 -8.86
CA ILE A 2 11.08 -13.08 -8.27
C ILE A 2 9.96 -13.22 -7.25
N PRO A 3 10.14 -12.81 -5.98
CA PRO A 3 9.09 -12.93 -4.99
C PRO A 3 7.85 -12.20 -5.50
N GLU A 4 6.73 -12.90 -5.54
CA GLU A 4 5.46 -12.29 -5.88
C GLU A 4 5.09 -11.30 -4.78
N ILE A 5 4.65 -10.12 -5.19
CA ILE A 5 4.06 -9.17 -4.24
C ILE A 5 2.83 -9.85 -3.66
N SER A 6 2.65 -9.75 -2.34
CA SER A 6 1.46 -10.29 -1.69
C SER A 6 0.21 -9.80 -2.44
N MET A 7 -0.69 -10.73 -2.72
CA MET A 7 -2.01 -10.40 -3.27
C MET A 7 -2.85 -9.54 -2.31
N ASN A 8 -2.48 -9.51 -1.03
CA ASN A 8 -3.17 -8.82 0.04
C ASN A 8 -2.50 -7.47 0.32
N ILE A 9 -3.13 -6.37 -0.04
CA ILE A 9 -2.59 -5.02 0.12
C ILE A 9 -3.48 -4.24 1.09
N SER A 10 -2.87 -3.70 2.16
CA SER A 10 -3.56 -2.89 3.16
C SER A 10 -3.07 -1.45 3.16
N LEU A 11 -4.00 -0.50 3.16
CA LEU A 11 -3.72 0.91 3.40
C LEU A 11 -3.94 1.31 4.87
N SER A 12 -4.41 0.37 5.69
CA SER A 12 -4.74 0.62 7.10
C SER A 12 -3.90 -0.22 8.07
N GLY A 13 -2.68 -0.57 7.65
CA GLY A 13 -1.75 -1.35 8.47
C GLY A 13 -2.13 -2.84 8.53
N LYS A 14 -1.57 -3.54 9.51
CA LYS A 14 -1.83 -4.96 9.72
C LYS A 14 -3.26 -5.21 10.16
N ASN A 15 -3.90 -6.20 9.55
CA ASN A 15 -5.25 -6.60 9.91
C ASN A 15 -5.41 -8.13 9.83
N ARG A 16 -6.34 -8.67 10.63
CA ARG A 16 -6.58 -10.12 10.67
C ARG A 16 -7.38 -10.62 9.47
N PHE A 17 -8.11 -9.74 8.78
CA PHE A 17 -8.92 -10.11 7.64
C PHE A 17 -8.08 -10.61 6.47
N GLN A 18 -6.90 -10.01 6.27
CA GLN A 18 -5.98 -10.34 5.17
C GLN A 18 -4.85 -11.30 5.59
N THR A 19 -4.73 -11.64 6.88
CA THR A 19 -3.66 -12.53 7.36
C THR A 19 -4.06 -13.97 7.17
N GLY A 20 -3.29 -14.72 6.40
CA GLY A 20 -3.43 -16.15 6.20
C GLY A 20 -2.28 -16.96 6.83
N ASN A 21 -2.31 -18.27 6.69
CA ASN A 21 -1.22 -19.13 7.15
C ASN A 21 0.04 -19.01 6.29
N GLU A 22 -0.12 -18.75 5.00
CA GLU A 22 0.96 -18.71 4.01
C GLU A 22 1.23 -17.28 3.48
N TYR A 23 0.23 -16.41 3.55
CA TYR A 23 0.28 -15.07 2.99
C TYR A 23 0.01 -14.03 4.07
N ASN A 24 0.88 -13.06 4.16
CA ASN A 24 0.71 -11.86 4.98
C ASN A 24 0.30 -10.68 4.11
N GLU A 25 -0.40 -9.74 4.71
CA GLU A 25 -0.72 -8.48 4.05
C GLU A 25 0.55 -7.66 3.80
N TYR A 26 0.56 -6.94 2.69
CA TYR A 26 1.54 -5.92 2.38
C TYR A 26 0.94 -4.56 2.72
N SER A 27 1.48 -3.94 3.78
CA SER A 27 0.97 -2.64 4.26
C SER A 27 1.68 -1.49 3.55
N ILE A 28 0.90 -0.62 2.94
CA ILE A 28 1.37 0.62 2.28
C ILE A 28 0.68 1.83 2.88
N SER A 29 1.23 3.01 2.65
CA SER A 29 0.56 4.27 2.97
C SER A 29 0.16 5.02 1.70
N ARG A 30 -0.76 5.96 1.80
CA ARG A 30 -1.13 6.88 0.71
C ARG A 30 0.08 7.60 0.11
N SER A 31 1.01 8.00 0.96
CA SER A 31 2.24 8.67 0.57
C SER A 31 3.31 7.72 0.02
N THR A 32 3.02 6.42 -0.09
CA THR A 32 3.95 5.48 -0.72
C THR A 32 4.06 5.85 -2.19
N THR A 33 4.94 6.76 -2.45
CA THR A 33 5.61 6.92 -3.73
C THR A 33 6.76 5.96 -3.70
N GLY A 34 7.14 5.37 -4.81
CA GLY A 34 8.21 4.39 -4.86
C GLY A 34 9.54 4.75 -4.16
N ALA A 35 9.63 5.92 -3.54
CA ALA A 35 10.82 6.43 -2.86
C ALA A 35 10.92 6.09 -1.36
N SER A 36 9.85 5.63 -0.71
CA SER A 36 9.87 5.38 0.75
C SER A 36 10.04 3.92 1.11
N ILE A 37 11.06 3.33 0.58
CA ILE A 37 11.41 1.96 0.85
C ILE A 37 12.21 1.87 2.14
N GLY A 38 11.61 1.36 3.17
CA GLY A 38 12.28 0.71 4.31
C GLY A 38 13.39 1.48 5.05
N PHE A 39 14.00 2.42 4.37
CA PHE A 39 15.12 3.20 4.88
C PHE A 39 14.84 4.67 4.68
N THR A 40 14.15 5.25 5.66
CA THR A 40 13.96 6.70 5.69
C THR A 40 15.30 7.40 5.39
N PRO A 41 15.39 8.21 4.34
CA PRO A 41 16.60 8.98 4.08
C PRO A 41 16.94 9.86 5.28
N PHE A 42 18.21 10.17 5.48
CA PHE A 42 18.56 11.20 6.43
C PHE A 42 17.91 12.53 6.00
N PRO A 43 17.44 13.36 6.94
CA PRO A 43 16.83 14.64 6.62
C PRO A 43 17.74 15.48 5.72
N SER A 44 17.20 16.11 4.68
CA SER A 44 17.96 16.88 3.69
C SER A 44 18.74 18.07 4.29
N TRP A 45 18.32 18.54 5.47
CA TRP A 45 19.00 19.61 6.21
C TRP A 45 20.23 19.14 7.00
N TRP A 46 20.51 17.81 7.04
CA TRP A 46 21.76 17.30 7.59
C TRP A 46 22.87 17.43 6.55
N SER A 47 24.05 17.86 7.01
CA SER A 47 25.23 17.85 6.16
C SER A 47 25.49 16.43 5.65
N ASP A 48 25.75 16.29 4.37
CA ASP A 48 26.04 15.01 3.71
C ASP A 48 24.92 13.96 3.81
N ALA A 49 23.65 14.39 3.92
CA ALA A 49 22.50 13.49 4.06
C ALA A 49 22.43 12.44 2.94
N GLY A 50 22.71 12.81 1.71
CA GLY A 50 22.77 11.89 0.57
C GLY A 50 23.84 10.80 0.73
N TYR A 51 25.05 11.18 1.13
CA TYR A 51 26.15 10.25 1.36
C TYR A 51 25.85 9.29 2.52
N LYS A 52 25.36 9.80 3.65
CA LYS A 52 24.96 9.00 4.80
C LYS A 52 23.82 8.03 4.48
N THR A 53 22.84 8.46 3.70
CA THR A 53 21.76 7.59 3.21
C THR A 53 22.33 6.46 2.35
N SER A 54 23.24 6.77 1.43
CA SER A 54 23.92 5.78 0.58
C SER A 54 24.72 4.78 1.40
N LEU A 55 25.52 5.24 2.36
CA LEU A 55 26.27 4.35 3.26
C LEU A 55 25.34 3.40 4.03
N LYS A 56 24.25 3.93 4.60
CA LYS A 56 23.26 3.13 5.33
C LYS A 56 22.65 2.06 4.43
N ASN A 57 22.23 2.44 3.24
CA ASN A 57 21.60 1.52 2.29
C ASN A 57 22.56 0.43 1.83
N ASN A 58 23.84 0.77 1.57
CA ASN A 58 24.87 -0.18 1.21
C ASN A 58 25.19 -1.15 2.36
N ALA A 59 25.27 -0.64 3.59
CA ALA A 59 25.49 -1.50 4.77
C ALA A 59 24.35 -2.52 4.95
N ILE A 60 23.11 -2.07 4.83
CA ILE A 60 21.96 -2.98 4.94
C ILE A 60 21.96 -4.00 3.79
N LYS A 61 22.22 -3.56 2.56
CA LYS A 61 22.34 -4.47 1.41
C LYS A 61 23.41 -5.51 1.65
N SER A 62 24.57 -5.11 2.11
CA SER A 62 25.66 -6.04 2.45
C SER A 62 25.27 -7.04 3.54
N MET A 63 24.54 -6.59 4.59
CA MET A 63 24.07 -7.49 5.65
C MET A 63 23.02 -8.49 5.13
N VAL A 64 22.14 -8.08 4.23
CA VAL A 64 21.10 -8.94 3.64
C VAL A 64 21.69 -9.95 2.64
N GLU A 65 22.79 -9.62 2.01
CA GLU A 65 23.50 -10.50 1.05
C GLU A 65 24.44 -11.52 1.73
N GLN A 66 24.68 -11.38 3.04
CA GLN A 66 25.51 -12.34 3.78
C GLN A 66 24.78 -13.66 4.00
N GLN A 67 25.53 -14.75 3.94
CA GLN A 67 25.05 -16.06 4.38
C GLN A 67 25.32 -16.21 5.88
N TYR A 68 24.28 -16.60 6.59
CA TYR A 68 24.33 -16.79 8.03
C TYR A 68 24.20 -18.28 8.38
N SER A 69 25.04 -18.76 9.29
CA SER A 69 24.93 -20.12 9.83
C SER A 69 23.78 -20.27 10.81
N ASN A 70 23.26 -19.18 11.35
CA ASN A 70 22.11 -19.17 12.25
C ASN A 70 20.82 -19.03 11.45
N VAL A 71 19.90 -19.97 11.62
CA VAL A 71 18.65 -20.05 10.87
C VAL A 71 17.75 -18.83 11.04
N PHE A 72 17.76 -18.19 12.22
CA PHE A 72 16.99 -16.96 12.44
C PHE A 72 17.59 -15.76 11.69
N HIS A 73 18.90 -15.63 11.67
CA HIS A 73 19.57 -14.57 10.91
C HIS A 73 19.37 -14.76 9.41
N GLU A 74 19.47 -15.99 8.92
CA GLU A 74 19.21 -16.32 7.52
C GLU A 74 17.75 -16.01 7.12
N THR A 75 16.79 -16.36 7.98
CA THR A 75 15.37 -16.06 7.75
C THR A 75 15.13 -14.56 7.71
N ILE A 76 15.67 -13.78 8.66
CA ILE A 76 15.52 -12.33 8.69
C ILE A 76 16.17 -11.69 7.45
N GLY A 77 17.34 -12.15 7.05
CA GLY A 77 18.04 -11.70 5.85
C GLY A 77 17.18 -11.93 4.59
N THR A 78 16.65 -13.14 4.44
CA THR A 78 15.77 -13.52 3.32
C THR A 78 14.49 -12.69 3.28
N LEU A 79 13.80 -12.54 4.41
CA LEU A 79 12.57 -11.73 4.49
C LEU A 79 12.84 -10.25 4.19
N THR A 80 13.97 -9.72 4.67
CA THR A 80 14.37 -8.33 4.40
C THR A 80 14.67 -8.14 2.91
N LYS A 81 15.37 -9.08 2.29
CA LYS A 81 15.65 -9.07 0.85
C LYS A 81 14.35 -9.10 0.04
N GLN A 82 13.45 -10.02 0.36
CA GLN A 82 12.14 -10.11 -0.31
C GLN A 82 11.34 -8.82 -0.16
N SER A 83 11.37 -8.19 1.02
CA SER A 83 10.72 -6.90 1.25
C SER A 83 11.31 -5.81 0.35
N ILE A 84 12.63 -5.71 0.25
CA ILE A 84 13.31 -4.73 -0.62
C ILE A 84 12.93 -4.95 -2.09
N GLU A 85 12.96 -6.19 -2.57
CA GLU A 85 12.61 -6.53 -3.95
C GLU A 85 11.12 -6.24 -4.25
N SER A 86 10.23 -6.54 -3.32
CA SER A 86 8.79 -6.25 -3.46
C SER A 86 8.53 -4.75 -3.57
N ILE A 87 9.22 -3.96 -2.76
CA ILE A 87 9.09 -2.50 -2.76
C ILE A 87 9.62 -1.91 -4.08
N GLU A 88 10.72 -2.42 -4.61
CA GLU A 88 11.24 -1.95 -5.89
C GLU A 88 10.25 -2.21 -7.03
N LYS A 89 9.56 -3.37 -7.01
CA LYS A 89 8.46 -3.64 -7.95
C LYS A 89 7.31 -2.64 -7.80
N PHE A 90 6.91 -2.32 -6.56
CA PHE A 90 5.89 -1.30 -6.32
C PHE A 90 6.31 0.07 -6.84
N ARG A 91 7.58 0.45 -6.63
CA ARG A 91 8.12 1.70 -7.14
C ARG A 91 8.00 1.77 -8.66
N ILE A 92 8.49 0.75 -9.35
CA ILE A 92 8.41 0.67 -10.81
C ILE A 92 6.96 0.70 -11.29
N ALA A 93 6.07 -0.05 -10.63
CA ALA A 93 4.65 -0.04 -10.97
C ALA A 93 4.03 1.36 -10.82
N LEU A 94 4.29 2.03 -9.70
CA LEU A 94 3.74 3.36 -9.43
C LEU A 94 4.28 4.45 -10.37
N GLU A 95 5.48 4.31 -10.90
CA GLU A 95 6.02 5.20 -11.94
C GLU A 95 5.27 5.09 -13.27
N ASN A 96 4.55 4.00 -13.49
CA ASN A 96 3.74 3.76 -14.68
C ASN A 96 2.25 4.11 -14.50
N VAL A 97 1.88 4.67 -13.35
CA VAL A 97 0.50 5.12 -13.14
C VAL A 97 0.19 6.27 -14.07
N VAL A 98 -0.84 6.09 -14.89
CA VAL A 98 -1.43 7.18 -15.64
C VAL A 98 -2.36 7.96 -14.69
N PRO A 99 -2.22 9.28 -14.57
CA PRO A 99 -3.09 10.06 -13.71
C PRO A 99 -4.57 9.84 -14.04
N LEU A 100 -5.36 9.55 -13.01
CA LEU A 100 -6.80 9.41 -13.16
C LEU A 100 -7.45 10.78 -13.43
N THR A 101 -8.41 10.81 -14.33
CA THR A 101 -9.25 12.00 -14.61
C THR A 101 -10.40 12.10 -13.61
N THR A 102 -10.82 10.98 -13.03
CA THR A 102 -11.79 10.93 -11.93
C THR A 102 -11.37 11.83 -10.78
N THR A 103 -12.25 12.71 -10.37
CA THR A 103 -12.01 13.62 -9.24
C THR A 103 -12.35 12.91 -7.93
N PHE A 104 -11.39 12.86 -7.02
CA PHE A 104 -11.57 12.33 -5.68
C PHE A 104 -11.63 13.45 -4.64
N SER A 105 -12.59 13.35 -3.72
CA SER A 105 -12.72 14.28 -2.61
C SER A 105 -11.50 14.22 -1.66
N THR A 106 -11.38 15.23 -0.79
CA THR A 106 -10.24 15.33 0.15
C THR A 106 -10.38 14.46 1.38
N SER A 107 -11.47 13.71 1.52
CA SER A 107 -11.66 12.79 2.64
C SER A 107 -10.57 11.70 2.65
N SER A 108 -10.20 11.25 3.85
CA SER A 108 -9.15 10.22 3.97
C SER A 108 -9.53 8.93 3.23
N LEU A 109 -10.79 8.51 3.33
CA LEU A 109 -11.28 7.33 2.65
C LEU A 109 -11.21 7.47 1.13
N SER A 110 -11.63 8.62 0.58
CA SER A 110 -11.58 8.89 -0.85
C SER A 110 -10.15 8.84 -1.38
N GLN A 111 -9.21 9.43 -0.65
CA GLN A 111 -7.80 9.43 -1.03
C GLN A 111 -7.14 8.04 -0.90
N ASP A 112 -7.59 7.20 0.03
CA ASP A 112 -7.16 5.80 0.12
C ASP A 112 -7.71 4.99 -1.06
N LEU A 113 -8.99 5.17 -1.41
CA LEU A 113 -9.59 4.52 -2.58
C LEU A 113 -8.97 4.99 -3.89
N LYS A 114 -8.58 6.27 -4.01
CA LYS A 114 -7.77 6.76 -5.14
C LYS A 114 -6.47 5.99 -5.27
N LYS A 115 -5.73 5.80 -4.16
CA LYS A 115 -4.48 5.02 -4.18
C LYS A 115 -4.72 3.57 -4.60
N ILE A 116 -5.81 2.95 -4.17
CA ILE A 116 -6.20 1.60 -4.62
C ILE A 116 -6.49 1.60 -6.13
N ALA A 117 -7.21 2.58 -6.66
CA ALA A 117 -7.48 2.70 -8.09
C ALA A 117 -6.20 2.83 -8.92
N GLU A 118 -5.24 3.64 -8.45
CA GLU A 118 -3.91 3.77 -9.04
C GLU A 118 -3.18 2.40 -9.09
N LEU A 119 -3.21 1.63 -8.00
CA LEU A 119 -2.59 0.30 -7.94
C LEU A 119 -3.27 -0.71 -8.87
N ILE A 120 -4.60 -0.67 -8.95
CA ILE A 120 -5.36 -1.53 -9.89
C ILE A 120 -5.00 -1.18 -11.33
N SER A 121 -4.80 0.09 -11.66
CA SER A 121 -4.42 0.50 -13.02
C SER A 121 -3.09 -0.09 -13.48
N VAL A 122 -2.17 -0.32 -12.55
CA VAL A 122 -0.82 -0.89 -12.82
C VAL A 122 -0.65 -2.34 -12.37
N ARG A 123 -1.74 -3.05 -12.13
CA ARG A 123 -1.74 -4.44 -11.63
C ARG A 123 -0.87 -5.40 -12.45
N SER A 124 -0.78 -5.18 -13.76
CA SER A 124 0.05 -6.00 -14.64
C SER A 124 1.54 -5.96 -14.30
N PHE A 125 2.03 -4.82 -13.79
CA PHE A 125 3.41 -4.68 -13.30
C PHE A 125 3.62 -5.38 -11.95
N LEU A 126 2.55 -5.55 -11.18
CA LEU A 126 2.60 -6.24 -9.89
C LEU A 126 2.60 -7.76 -10.03
N GLY A 127 2.17 -8.27 -11.20
CA GLY A 127 2.20 -9.70 -11.54
C GLY A 127 1.16 -10.55 -10.81
N ALA A 128 0.24 -9.96 -10.06
CA ALA A 128 -0.81 -10.68 -9.34
C ALA A 128 -2.07 -10.85 -10.22
N SER A 129 -2.56 -12.07 -10.33
CA SER A 129 -3.82 -12.38 -11.05
C SER A 129 -5.06 -12.03 -10.24
N ARG A 130 -4.94 -11.99 -8.92
CA ARG A 130 -5.99 -11.60 -7.97
C ARG A 130 -5.37 -10.75 -6.89
N GLN A 131 -6.12 -9.74 -6.42
CA GLN A 131 -5.66 -8.85 -5.36
C GLN A 131 -6.82 -8.54 -4.40
N ILE A 132 -6.48 -8.42 -3.14
CA ILE A 132 -7.41 -8.01 -2.07
C ILE A 132 -6.87 -6.72 -1.48
N TYR A 133 -7.68 -5.68 -1.49
CA TYR A 133 -7.36 -4.39 -0.89
C TYR A 133 -8.19 -4.19 0.37
N TYR A 134 -7.58 -3.60 1.37
CA TYR A 134 -8.22 -3.29 2.64
C TYR A 134 -7.95 -1.85 3.05
N VAL A 135 -9.03 -1.18 3.41
CA VAL A 135 -9.01 0.19 3.94
C VAL A 135 -10.04 0.31 5.06
N THR A 136 -9.74 1.11 6.08
CA THR A 136 -10.66 1.36 7.18
C THR A 136 -11.16 2.80 7.15
N TYR A 137 -12.44 2.94 7.48
CA TYR A 137 -13.06 4.22 7.78
C TYR A 137 -13.64 4.12 9.19
N GLY A 138 -12.87 4.60 10.17
CA GLY A 138 -13.20 4.50 11.60
C GLY A 138 -14.16 5.58 12.07
N GLY A 139 -14.52 5.50 13.37
CA GLY A 139 -15.37 6.48 14.02
C GLY A 139 -16.84 6.11 14.14
N TRP A 140 -17.20 4.84 13.88
CA TRP A 140 -18.59 4.38 13.90
C TRP A 140 -19.12 4.01 15.28
N ASP A 141 -18.26 3.93 16.28
CA ASP A 141 -18.64 3.67 17.68
C ASP A 141 -19.19 4.94 18.33
N HIS A 142 -20.46 5.24 18.03
CA HIS A 142 -21.14 6.43 18.49
C HIS A 142 -21.79 6.16 19.85
N HIS A 143 -21.28 6.78 20.90
CA HIS A 143 -21.88 6.75 22.24
C HIS A 143 -22.94 7.84 22.45
N ASP A 144 -22.91 8.89 21.65
CA ASP A 144 -23.85 10.00 21.65
C ASP A 144 -24.13 10.52 20.24
N ASN A 145 -25.14 11.36 20.06
CA ASN A 145 -25.49 12.01 18.80
C ASN A 145 -25.43 11.08 17.57
N VAL A 146 -25.90 9.85 17.71
CA VAL A 146 -25.77 8.80 16.66
C VAL A 146 -26.29 9.28 15.31
N ILE A 147 -27.47 9.91 15.27
CA ILE A 147 -28.10 10.39 14.02
C ILE A 147 -27.24 11.48 13.38
N GLY A 148 -26.76 12.46 14.17
CA GLY A 148 -25.91 13.54 13.65
C GLY A 148 -24.60 13.01 13.09
N ASN A 149 -23.97 12.10 13.80
CA ASN A 149 -22.72 11.47 13.38
C ASN A 149 -22.87 10.63 12.11
N GLN A 150 -23.91 9.81 12.03
CA GLN A 150 -24.20 9.02 10.82
C GLN A 150 -24.55 9.92 9.62
N ASN A 151 -25.33 10.98 9.82
CA ASN A 151 -25.62 11.94 8.77
C ASN A 151 -24.37 12.63 8.21
N ALA A 152 -23.33 12.77 9.02
CA ALA A 152 -22.03 13.30 8.56
C ALA A 152 -21.17 12.24 7.86
N MET A 153 -21.17 11.00 8.35
CA MET A 153 -20.25 9.95 7.90
C MET A 153 -20.74 9.17 6.68
N LEU A 154 -22.05 8.87 6.62
CA LEU A 154 -22.61 8.10 5.50
C LEU A 154 -22.42 8.78 4.13
N PRO A 155 -22.58 10.10 3.98
CA PRO A 155 -22.29 10.77 2.72
C PRO A 155 -20.82 10.66 2.31
N VAL A 156 -19.87 10.71 3.27
CA VAL A 156 -18.43 10.55 2.98
C VAL A 156 -18.17 9.16 2.43
N LEU A 157 -18.72 8.11 3.06
CA LEU A 157 -18.59 6.74 2.59
C LEU A 157 -19.20 6.58 1.19
N SER A 158 -20.45 7.03 1.01
CA SER A 158 -21.19 6.92 -0.26
C SER A 158 -20.46 7.63 -1.41
N ASN A 159 -20.00 8.86 -1.17
CA ASN A 159 -19.26 9.63 -2.18
C ASN A 159 -17.93 8.95 -2.54
N ALA A 160 -17.16 8.49 -1.55
CA ALA A 160 -15.90 7.83 -1.79
C ALA A 160 -16.07 6.53 -2.60
N MET A 161 -17.13 5.76 -2.34
CA MET A 161 -17.46 4.56 -3.12
C MET A 161 -17.91 4.91 -4.55
N ALA A 162 -18.66 5.98 -4.75
CA ALA A 162 -19.05 6.45 -6.07
C ALA A 162 -17.83 6.91 -6.89
N GLU A 163 -16.97 7.73 -6.30
CA GLU A 163 -15.71 8.17 -6.92
C GLU A 163 -14.83 6.98 -7.32
N PHE A 164 -14.73 5.97 -6.44
CA PHE A 164 -13.98 4.75 -6.74
C PHE A 164 -14.61 3.97 -7.89
N ASN A 165 -15.94 3.84 -7.93
CA ASN A 165 -16.66 3.20 -9.02
C ASN A 165 -16.42 3.91 -10.36
N ASP A 166 -16.43 5.25 -10.37
CA ASP A 166 -16.13 6.04 -11.56
C ASP A 166 -14.70 5.81 -12.04
N ALA A 167 -13.73 5.74 -11.11
CA ALA A 167 -12.35 5.39 -11.45
C ALA A 167 -12.23 3.95 -12.00
N MET A 168 -12.99 2.99 -11.48
CA MET A 168 -13.00 1.62 -12.04
C MET A 168 -13.56 1.60 -13.47
N ASN A 169 -14.56 2.40 -13.77
CA ASN A 169 -15.06 2.57 -15.14
C ASN A 169 -13.99 3.24 -16.03
N GLU A 170 -13.33 4.29 -15.55
CA GLU A 170 -12.27 4.99 -16.29
C GLU A 170 -11.13 4.05 -16.71
N ILE A 171 -10.67 3.17 -15.81
CA ILE A 171 -9.58 2.22 -16.10
C ILE A 171 -10.07 0.88 -16.69
N GLY A 172 -11.36 0.76 -17.01
CA GLY A 172 -11.94 -0.45 -17.62
C GLY A 172 -11.91 -1.69 -16.71
N GLN A 173 -12.03 -1.50 -15.40
CA GLN A 173 -11.98 -2.59 -14.41
C GLN A 173 -13.28 -2.74 -13.60
N HIS A 174 -14.34 -2.03 -13.95
CA HIS A 174 -15.61 -2.06 -13.24
C HIS A 174 -16.15 -3.48 -13.02
N ASP A 175 -16.15 -4.31 -14.06
CA ASP A 175 -16.67 -5.68 -13.99
C ASP A 175 -15.72 -6.69 -13.31
N ASN A 176 -14.50 -6.28 -13.00
CA ASN A 176 -13.46 -7.12 -12.40
C ASN A 176 -13.22 -6.81 -10.92
N VAL A 177 -13.90 -5.81 -10.37
CA VAL A 177 -13.70 -5.36 -8.99
C VAL A 177 -14.99 -5.45 -8.20
N VAL A 178 -14.93 -6.12 -7.06
CA VAL A 178 -16.04 -6.19 -6.09
C VAL A 178 -15.65 -5.39 -4.87
N THR A 179 -16.48 -4.42 -4.50
CA THR A 179 -16.30 -3.59 -3.30
C THR A 179 -17.41 -3.91 -2.30
N PHE A 180 -17.05 -4.12 -1.05
CA PHE A 180 -18.01 -4.36 0.03
C PHE A 180 -17.51 -3.78 1.35
N THR A 181 -18.43 -3.48 2.25
CA THR A 181 -18.18 -3.03 3.63
C THR A 181 -18.45 -4.16 4.62
N ILE A 182 -17.68 -4.23 5.68
CA ILE A 182 -17.81 -5.18 6.78
C ILE A 182 -17.82 -4.47 8.12
#